data_c4e33a7b3607a3b3978436d3a504a125
#
_entry.id   c4e33a7b3607a3b3978436d3a504a125
#
_cell.length_a   1.000
_cell.length_b   1.000
_cell.length_c   1.000
_cell.angle_alpha   90.00
_cell.angle_beta   90.00
_cell.angle_gamma   90.00
#
_symmetry.space_group_name_H-M   'P 1'
#
loop_
_entity.id
_entity.type
_entity.pdbx_description
1 polymer ?
#
loop_
_entity_poly.entity_id
_entity_poly.type
_entity_poly.pdbx_seq_one_letter_code
_entity_poly.pdbx_strand_id
1 'polypeptide(L)'
;MNRVVYVQPDFPVDAFAGTATYYARYRVPYPAGLLKDLITRAGLTGAGRLLDLACGPGRVALALASSFQEIWAIDLEPEMIVVGQHEATQRGVHNITWMVGKAEELAAPPASFVLITIGEAFHRLDQQRVAQHTLQWLQPGGCLAILGGYGPWSGTEPWQRLVAAIVRHWTSHHAAHGAVAAQPQPGSGPDHNERVLRATGFVEVASYPFVVPHDWTIDTLIGNLYSTSFCSKRVLGDNAAAFEAELKAALLAHDPSGTYSEQMRFGYTIGRKPS
;
A
#
# COMPACT_ATOMS: atom_id res chain seq x y z
N MET A 1 -28.05 21.13 0.30
CA MET A 1 -27.09 20.03 0.59
C MET A 1 -26.37 19.69 -0.70
N ASN A 2 -25.15 20.21 -0.88
CA ASN A 2 -24.33 19.92 -2.06
C ASN A 2 -23.76 18.50 -1.93
N ARG A 3 -24.26 17.62 -2.77
CA ARG A 3 -23.71 16.27 -2.94
C ARG A 3 -22.38 16.40 -3.67
N VAL A 4 -21.26 16.22 -2.97
CA VAL A 4 -19.95 16.10 -3.61
C VAL A 4 -19.90 14.71 -4.24
N VAL A 5 -20.02 14.65 -5.56
CA VAL A 5 -19.82 13.43 -6.33
C VAL A 5 -18.30 13.28 -6.50
N TYR A 6 -17.68 12.38 -5.75
CA TYR A 6 -16.30 11.99 -5.99
C TYR A 6 -16.27 11.10 -7.24
N VAL A 7 -15.73 11.63 -8.33
CA VAL A 7 -15.36 10.82 -9.49
C VAL A 7 -14.04 10.17 -9.12
N GLN A 8 -14.05 8.85 -8.86
CA GLN A 8 -12.82 8.10 -8.70
C GLN A 8 -12.04 8.11 -10.03
N PRO A 9 -10.71 8.31 -9.99
CA PRO A 9 -9.92 8.09 -11.20
C PRO A 9 -10.03 6.61 -11.59
N ASP A 10 -10.34 6.34 -12.86
CA ASP A 10 -10.34 5.01 -13.45
C ASP A 10 -8.90 4.48 -13.46
N PHE A 11 -8.51 3.70 -12.45
CA PHE A 11 -7.23 3.00 -12.46
C PHE A 11 -7.35 1.78 -13.38
N PRO A 12 -6.38 1.58 -14.30
CA PRO A 12 -6.35 0.37 -15.12
C PRO A 12 -6.34 -0.87 -14.21
N VAL A 13 -7.15 -1.86 -14.57
CA VAL A 13 -7.29 -3.13 -13.82
C VAL A 13 -5.95 -3.84 -13.67
N ASP A 14 -5.05 -3.68 -14.63
CA ASP A 14 -3.72 -4.29 -14.71
C ASP A 14 -2.57 -3.31 -14.35
N ALA A 15 -2.84 -2.30 -13.54
CA ALA A 15 -1.87 -1.25 -13.23
C ALA A 15 -0.56 -1.78 -12.59
N PHE A 16 -0.60 -2.92 -11.93
CA PHE A 16 0.54 -3.56 -11.28
C PHE A 16 1.06 -4.82 -12.00
N ALA A 17 0.53 -5.17 -13.17
CA ALA A 17 1.03 -6.32 -13.92
C ALA A 17 2.54 -6.22 -14.16
N GLY A 18 3.28 -7.29 -13.89
CA GLY A 18 4.74 -7.37 -14.01
C GLY A 18 5.53 -6.67 -12.90
N THR A 19 4.87 -6.16 -11.84
CA THR A 19 5.57 -5.48 -10.74
C THR A 19 5.77 -6.36 -9.50
N ALA A 20 5.11 -7.50 -9.40
CA ALA A 20 4.98 -8.27 -8.16
C ALA A 20 6.32 -8.65 -7.51
N THR A 21 7.31 -9.08 -8.31
CA THR A 21 8.65 -9.43 -7.81
C THR A 21 9.43 -8.23 -7.29
N TYR A 22 9.31 -7.08 -8.00
CA TYR A 22 9.90 -5.82 -7.53
C TYR A 22 9.21 -5.34 -6.27
N TYR A 23 7.90 -5.46 -6.19
CA TYR A 23 7.10 -5.09 -5.04
C TYR A 23 7.51 -5.87 -3.79
N ALA A 24 7.60 -7.18 -3.87
CA ALA A 24 8.00 -8.03 -2.76
C ALA A 24 9.43 -7.73 -2.28
N ARG A 25 10.35 -7.47 -3.22
CA ARG A 25 11.78 -7.32 -2.92
C ARG A 25 12.18 -5.91 -2.47
N TYR A 26 11.60 -4.86 -3.07
CA TYR A 26 12.14 -3.51 -2.95
C TYR A 26 11.22 -2.51 -2.23
N ARG A 27 9.94 -2.86 -1.96
CA ARG A 27 9.12 -2.01 -1.11
C ARG A 27 9.62 -2.05 0.32
N VAL A 28 9.84 -0.88 0.91
CA VAL A 28 10.28 -0.78 2.32
C VAL A 28 9.21 -1.37 3.23
N PRO A 29 9.55 -2.32 4.12
CA PRO A 29 8.58 -2.95 5.00
C PRO A 29 7.95 -1.95 5.97
N TYR A 30 6.72 -2.24 6.42
CA TYR A 30 6.12 -1.45 7.49
C TYR A 30 6.97 -1.54 8.75
N PRO A 31 7.23 -0.41 9.45
CA PRO A 31 8.04 -0.41 10.67
C PRO A 31 7.47 -1.34 11.74
N ALA A 32 8.33 -2.10 12.41
CA ALA A 32 7.90 -3.00 13.50
C ALA A 32 7.15 -2.26 14.60
N GLY A 33 7.54 -1.01 14.89
CA GLY A 33 6.84 -0.14 15.85
C GLY A 33 5.41 0.17 15.44
N LEU A 34 5.17 0.42 14.13
CA LEU A 34 3.82 0.65 13.58
C LEU A 34 2.95 -0.60 13.75
N LEU A 35 3.47 -1.77 13.37
CA LEU A 35 2.73 -3.03 13.46
C LEU A 35 2.40 -3.38 14.92
N LYS A 36 3.34 -3.18 15.83
CA LYS A 36 3.13 -3.40 17.29
C LYS A 36 2.07 -2.45 17.84
N ASP A 37 2.10 -1.18 17.47
CA ASP A 37 1.10 -0.19 17.89
C ASP A 37 -0.29 -0.55 17.35
N LEU A 38 -0.38 -0.96 16.07
CA LEU A 38 -1.62 -1.44 15.46
C LEU A 38 -2.20 -2.64 16.21
N ILE A 39 -1.38 -3.66 16.51
CA ILE A 39 -1.78 -4.85 17.29
C ILE A 39 -2.37 -4.41 18.64
N THR A 40 -1.68 -3.51 19.33
CA THR A 40 -2.09 -3.04 20.65
C THR A 40 -3.41 -2.29 20.61
N ARG A 41 -3.57 -1.34 19.67
CA ARG A 41 -4.78 -0.52 19.55
C ARG A 41 -5.98 -1.30 19.04
N ALA A 42 -5.75 -2.25 18.15
CA ALA A 42 -6.81 -3.16 17.70
C ALA A 42 -7.23 -4.17 18.78
N GLY A 43 -6.48 -4.29 19.88
CA GLY A 43 -6.78 -5.22 20.98
C GLY A 43 -6.59 -6.68 20.60
N LEU A 44 -5.62 -6.98 19.72
CA LEU A 44 -5.41 -8.33 19.22
C LEU A 44 -4.80 -9.23 20.29
N THR A 45 -5.37 -10.43 20.46
CA THR A 45 -4.97 -11.41 21.47
C THR A 45 -4.31 -12.66 20.89
N GLY A 46 -4.05 -12.68 19.56
CA GLY A 46 -3.57 -13.87 18.86
C GLY A 46 -4.70 -14.79 18.39
N ALA A 47 -5.96 -14.46 18.71
CA ALA A 47 -7.15 -15.18 18.27
C ALA A 47 -7.90 -14.39 17.19
N GLY A 48 -8.75 -15.10 16.41
CA GLY A 48 -9.59 -14.49 15.40
C GLY A 48 -8.96 -14.44 14.02
N ARG A 49 -9.66 -13.73 13.11
CA ARG A 49 -9.31 -13.68 11.69
C ARG A 49 -8.93 -12.27 11.26
N LEU A 50 -7.91 -12.19 10.39
CA LEU A 50 -7.57 -11.00 9.61
C LEU A 50 -8.11 -11.14 8.19
N LEU A 51 -8.63 -10.05 7.62
CA LEU A 51 -8.84 -9.89 6.19
C LEU A 51 -7.91 -8.78 5.68
N ASP A 52 -7.01 -9.11 4.73
CA ASP A 52 -6.12 -8.15 4.08
C ASP A 52 -6.64 -7.90 2.66
N LEU A 53 -7.23 -6.74 2.42
CA LEU A 53 -7.85 -6.34 1.16
C LEU A 53 -6.85 -5.60 0.27
N ALA A 54 -6.82 -5.95 -1.03
CA ALA A 54 -5.83 -5.47 -1.97
C ALA A 54 -4.41 -5.68 -1.40
N CYS A 55 -4.16 -6.92 -0.98
CA CYS A 55 -3.03 -7.31 -0.15
C CYS A 55 -1.67 -7.22 -0.87
N GLY A 56 -1.66 -7.10 -2.22
CA GLY A 56 -0.46 -7.25 -3.01
C GLY A 56 0.21 -8.61 -2.74
N PRO A 57 1.53 -8.67 -2.61
CA PRO A 57 2.23 -9.90 -2.24
C PRO A 57 2.15 -10.21 -0.72
N GLY A 58 1.14 -9.67 -0.01
CA GLY A 58 0.84 -9.99 1.37
C GLY A 58 1.75 -9.32 2.41
N ARG A 59 2.22 -8.11 2.17
CA ARG A 59 3.12 -7.41 3.10
C ARG A 59 2.56 -7.28 4.51
N VAL A 60 1.27 -6.92 4.64
CA VAL A 60 0.60 -6.82 5.94
C VAL A 60 0.25 -8.21 6.46
N ALA A 61 -0.36 -9.06 5.63
CA ALA A 61 -0.74 -10.41 5.98
C ALA A 61 0.44 -11.23 6.54
N LEU A 62 1.59 -11.21 5.85
CA LEU A 62 2.80 -11.92 6.27
C LEU A 62 3.40 -11.34 7.56
N ALA A 63 3.42 -10.01 7.69
CA ALA A 63 3.98 -9.36 8.86
C ALA A 63 3.15 -9.58 10.14
N LEU A 64 1.84 -9.78 9.99
CA LEU A 64 0.92 -10.02 11.10
C LEU A 64 0.55 -11.51 11.28
N ALA A 65 1.14 -12.43 10.51
CA ALA A 65 0.72 -13.83 10.46
C ALA A 65 0.70 -14.53 11.83
N SER A 66 1.66 -14.24 12.69
CA SER A 66 1.73 -14.82 14.05
C SER A 66 0.68 -14.27 15.02
N SER A 67 -0.02 -13.19 14.66
CA SER A 67 -1.03 -12.53 15.50
C SER A 67 -2.45 -13.00 15.23
N PHE A 68 -2.65 -13.97 14.32
CA PHE A 68 -3.96 -14.46 13.93
C PHE A 68 -4.00 -15.98 13.76
N GLN A 69 -5.17 -16.57 13.99
CA GLN A 69 -5.42 -17.99 13.70
C GLN A 69 -5.55 -18.25 12.20
N GLU A 70 -6.18 -17.33 11.48
CA GLU A 70 -6.46 -17.43 10.06
C GLU A 70 -6.42 -16.04 9.44
N ILE A 71 -5.88 -15.95 8.23
CA ILE A 71 -5.81 -14.73 7.43
C ILE A 71 -6.42 -15.00 6.07
N TRP A 72 -7.27 -14.11 5.62
CA TRP A 72 -7.71 -14.03 4.24
C TRP A 72 -7.00 -12.87 3.57
N ALA A 73 -6.35 -13.14 2.44
CA ALA A 73 -5.60 -12.16 1.67
C ALA A 73 -6.11 -12.16 0.22
N ILE A 74 -6.67 -11.04 -0.24
CA ILE A 74 -7.24 -10.91 -1.57
C ILE A 74 -6.57 -9.77 -2.33
N ASP A 75 -6.19 -10.04 -3.59
CA ASP A 75 -5.70 -9.04 -4.53
C ASP A 75 -6.26 -9.29 -5.93
N LEU A 76 -6.40 -8.23 -6.69
CA LEU A 76 -6.88 -8.29 -8.07
C LEU A 76 -5.86 -8.92 -9.01
N GLU A 77 -4.56 -8.70 -8.76
CA GLU A 77 -3.46 -9.15 -9.60
C GLU A 77 -3.01 -10.57 -9.24
N PRO A 78 -3.20 -11.57 -10.13
CA PRO A 78 -2.82 -12.96 -9.85
C PRO A 78 -1.32 -13.11 -9.54
N GLU A 79 -0.45 -12.33 -10.20
CA GLU A 79 1.00 -12.38 -9.97
C GLU A 79 1.36 -11.98 -8.53
N MET A 80 0.64 -11.03 -7.92
CA MET A 80 0.83 -10.64 -6.53
C MET A 80 0.55 -11.82 -5.60
N ILE A 81 -0.55 -12.53 -5.84
CA ILE A 81 -0.94 -13.72 -5.05
C ILE A 81 0.11 -14.83 -5.18
N VAL A 82 0.59 -15.12 -6.40
CA VAL A 82 1.63 -16.13 -6.62
C VAL A 82 2.92 -15.79 -5.85
N VAL A 83 3.36 -14.54 -5.91
CA VAL A 83 4.54 -14.08 -5.17
C VAL A 83 4.30 -14.14 -3.66
N GLY A 84 3.12 -13.75 -3.18
CA GLY A 84 2.75 -13.83 -1.77
C GLY A 84 2.76 -15.26 -1.23
N GLN A 85 2.23 -16.22 -1.97
CA GLN A 85 2.26 -17.66 -1.64
C GLN A 85 3.70 -18.19 -1.55
N HIS A 86 4.56 -17.78 -2.47
CA HIS A 86 5.97 -18.13 -2.45
C HIS A 86 6.66 -17.57 -1.19
N GLU A 87 6.48 -16.28 -0.90
CA GLU A 87 7.02 -15.63 0.31
C GLU A 87 6.51 -16.28 1.60
N ALA A 88 5.23 -16.65 1.66
CA ALA A 88 4.66 -17.37 2.80
C ALA A 88 5.35 -18.72 3.02
N THR A 89 5.55 -19.47 1.93
CA THR A 89 6.24 -20.78 1.97
C THR A 89 7.68 -20.63 2.48
N GLN A 90 8.43 -19.65 1.98
CA GLN A 90 9.82 -19.38 2.41
C GLN A 90 9.92 -19.01 3.89
N ARG A 91 8.88 -18.39 4.44
CA ARG A 91 8.82 -17.98 5.87
C ARG A 91 8.16 -19.00 6.78
N GLY A 92 7.69 -20.13 6.25
CA GLY A 92 6.96 -21.14 7.02
C GLY A 92 5.60 -20.64 7.53
N VAL A 93 4.96 -19.69 6.82
CA VAL A 93 3.63 -19.18 7.15
C VAL A 93 2.58 -20.01 6.43
N HIS A 94 1.63 -20.62 7.19
CA HIS A 94 0.66 -21.58 6.65
C HIS A 94 -0.79 -21.21 6.93
N ASN A 95 -1.06 -20.10 7.63
CA ASN A 95 -2.39 -19.70 8.06
C ASN A 95 -3.03 -18.61 7.17
N ILE A 96 -2.54 -18.45 5.91
CA ILE A 96 -3.07 -17.47 4.96
C ILE A 96 -3.81 -18.18 3.83
N THR A 97 -5.09 -17.83 3.65
CA THR A 97 -5.89 -18.20 2.47
C THR A 97 -5.76 -17.07 1.44
N TRP A 98 -5.17 -17.40 0.30
CA TRP A 98 -4.90 -16.46 -0.78
C TRP A 98 -6.01 -16.51 -1.84
N MET A 99 -6.49 -15.34 -2.27
CA MET A 99 -7.60 -15.20 -3.21
C MET A 99 -7.27 -14.19 -4.31
N VAL A 100 -7.66 -14.49 -5.54
CA VAL A 100 -7.62 -13.53 -6.65
C VAL A 100 -9.02 -12.96 -6.83
N GLY A 101 -9.16 -11.63 -6.77
CA GLY A 101 -10.45 -10.96 -6.95
C GLY A 101 -10.44 -9.51 -6.51
N LYS A 102 -11.53 -8.81 -6.80
CA LYS A 102 -11.72 -7.42 -6.37
C LYS A 102 -12.20 -7.35 -4.93
N ALA A 103 -11.65 -6.42 -4.17
CA ALA A 103 -12.07 -6.15 -2.78
C ALA A 103 -13.57 -5.81 -2.69
N GLU A 104 -14.09 -5.07 -3.67
CA GLU A 104 -15.48 -4.64 -3.76
C GLU A 104 -16.47 -5.77 -4.03
N GLU A 105 -16.00 -6.88 -4.61
CA GLU A 105 -16.82 -8.02 -5.03
C GLU A 105 -16.70 -9.21 -4.06
N LEU A 106 -15.82 -9.11 -3.04
CA LEU A 106 -15.66 -10.16 -2.04
C LEU A 106 -16.97 -10.38 -1.29
N ALA A 107 -17.38 -11.65 -1.20
CA ALA A 107 -18.46 -12.08 -0.33
C ALA A 107 -17.86 -12.73 0.93
N ALA A 108 -17.87 -12.00 2.04
CA ALA A 108 -17.40 -12.52 3.31
C ALA A 108 -18.56 -12.61 4.33
N PRO A 109 -18.53 -13.60 5.24
CA PRO A 109 -19.58 -13.72 6.25
C PRO A 109 -19.59 -12.50 7.18
N PRO A 110 -20.75 -12.04 7.65
CA PRO A 110 -20.81 -10.94 8.61
C PRO A 110 -20.15 -11.33 9.94
N ALA A 111 -19.63 -10.34 10.64
CA ALA A 111 -19.01 -10.48 11.96
C ALA A 111 -17.92 -11.58 12.05
N SER A 112 -17.10 -11.72 11.01
CA SER A 112 -16.12 -12.81 10.90
C SER A 112 -14.67 -12.39 11.21
N PHE A 113 -14.35 -11.09 11.14
CA PHE A 113 -12.98 -10.61 11.28
C PHE A 113 -12.82 -9.70 12.49
N VAL A 114 -11.72 -9.84 13.21
CA VAL A 114 -11.35 -8.94 14.32
C VAL A 114 -10.57 -7.73 13.80
N LEU A 115 -9.86 -7.89 12.68
CA LEU A 115 -9.16 -6.83 11.98
C LEU A 115 -9.35 -6.99 10.47
N ILE A 116 -9.55 -5.87 9.78
CA ILE A 116 -9.44 -5.78 8.33
C ILE A 116 -8.36 -4.75 8.02
N THR A 117 -7.46 -5.05 7.08
CA THR A 117 -6.38 -4.16 6.67
C THR A 117 -6.47 -3.82 5.19
N ILE A 118 -6.05 -2.60 4.84
CA ILE A 118 -5.87 -2.13 3.46
C ILE A 118 -4.54 -1.38 3.41
N GLY A 119 -3.52 -2.00 2.80
CA GLY A 119 -2.18 -1.43 2.72
C GLY A 119 -1.91 -0.71 1.40
N GLU A 120 -1.75 0.62 1.41
CA GLU A 120 -1.42 1.46 0.24
C GLU A 120 -2.37 1.33 -0.97
N ALA A 121 -3.61 0.90 -0.73
CA ALA A 121 -4.56 0.62 -1.80
C ALA A 121 -5.90 1.35 -1.67
N PHE A 122 -6.26 1.88 -0.49
CA PHE A 122 -7.59 2.42 -0.23
C PHE A 122 -8.02 3.52 -1.22
N HIS A 123 -7.08 4.35 -1.68
CA HIS A 123 -7.32 5.41 -2.67
C HIS A 123 -7.67 4.89 -4.08
N ARG A 124 -7.52 3.57 -4.32
CA ARG A 124 -7.81 2.88 -5.59
C ARG A 124 -9.13 2.14 -5.58
N LEU A 125 -9.73 1.97 -4.40
CA LEU A 125 -10.97 1.22 -4.19
C LEU A 125 -12.18 2.15 -4.20
N ASP A 126 -13.36 1.60 -4.43
CA ASP A 126 -14.61 2.27 -4.05
C ASP A 126 -14.67 2.38 -2.53
N GLN A 127 -14.05 3.46 -2.02
CA GLN A 127 -13.79 3.66 -0.60
C GLN A 127 -15.04 3.54 0.25
N GLN A 128 -16.15 4.13 -0.21
CA GLN A 128 -17.40 4.12 0.55
C GLN A 128 -18.01 2.73 0.59
N ARG A 129 -18.06 2.04 -0.56
CA ARG A 129 -18.58 0.69 -0.67
C ARG A 129 -17.74 -0.29 0.14
N VAL A 130 -16.41 -0.23 0.01
CA VAL A 130 -15.49 -1.10 0.75
C VAL A 130 -15.59 -0.84 2.26
N ALA A 131 -15.63 0.42 2.70
CA ALA A 131 -15.81 0.74 4.11
C ALA A 131 -17.15 0.21 4.67
N GLN A 132 -18.24 0.28 3.90
CA GLN A 132 -19.54 -0.30 4.29
C GLN A 132 -19.47 -1.82 4.40
N HIS A 133 -18.84 -2.50 3.45
CA HIS A 133 -18.66 -3.97 3.50
C HIS A 133 -17.81 -4.36 4.69
N THR A 134 -16.69 -3.67 4.93
CA THR A 134 -15.81 -3.98 6.07
C THR A 134 -16.54 -3.80 7.41
N LEU A 135 -17.39 -2.78 7.53
CA LEU A 135 -18.20 -2.60 8.73
C LEU A 135 -19.16 -3.78 8.99
N GLN A 136 -19.69 -4.41 7.92
CA GLN A 136 -20.53 -5.61 8.06
C GLN A 136 -19.71 -6.84 8.45
N TRP A 137 -18.53 -7.04 7.83
CA TRP A 137 -17.68 -8.22 8.03
C TRP A 137 -16.93 -8.22 9.37
N LEU A 138 -16.67 -7.06 9.95
CA LEU A 138 -16.05 -6.95 11.26
C LEU A 138 -16.97 -7.45 12.37
N GLN A 139 -16.39 -8.12 13.37
CA GLN A 139 -17.04 -8.40 14.63
C GLN A 139 -17.36 -7.10 15.37
N PRO A 140 -18.36 -7.07 16.28
CA PRO A 140 -18.50 -5.95 17.20
C PRO A 140 -17.19 -5.65 17.92
N GLY A 141 -16.77 -4.39 17.95
CA GLY A 141 -15.46 -3.97 18.49
C GLY A 141 -14.25 -4.25 17.60
N GLY A 142 -14.40 -4.95 16.47
CA GLY A 142 -13.34 -5.17 15.49
C GLY A 142 -12.94 -3.88 14.75
N CYS A 143 -11.77 -3.86 14.11
CA CYS A 143 -11.19 -2.66 13.53
C CYS A 143 -10.94 -2.77 12.01
N LEU A 144 -11.11 -1.65 11.29
CA LEU A 144 -10.54 -1.43 9.96
C LEU A 144 -9.30 -0.54 10.11
N ALA A 145 -8.16 -0.99 9.55
CA ALA A 145 -6.93 -0.22 9.51
C ALA A 145 -6.50 0.03 8.06
N ILE A 146 -6.32 1.29 7.70
CA ILE A 146 -5.85 1.75 6.39
C ILE A 146 -4.41 2.20 6.57
N LEU A 147 -3.46 1.40 6.06
CA LEU A 147 -2.04 1.67 6.19
C LEU A 147 -1.52 2.39 4.94
N GLY A 148 -0.55 3.29 5.13
CA GLY A 148 0.08 4.02 4.03
C GLY A 148 1.51 4.41 4.34
N GLY A 149 2.23 4.77 3.28
CA GLY A 149 3.58 5.30 3.32
C GLY A 149 3.82 6.24 2.14
N TYR A 150 4.90 7.01 2.20
CA TYR A 150 5.32 7.91 1.14
C TYR A 150 6.57 7.35 0.46
N GLY A 151 6.63 7.48 -0.85
CA GLY A 151 7.80 7.07 -1.61
C GLY A 151 8.82 8.22 -1.78
N PRO A 152 10.07 7.90 -2.15
CA PRO A 152 11.14 8.87 -2.29
C PRO A 152 10.86 9.97 -3.35
N TRP A 153 9.99 9.70 -4.31
CA TRP A 153 9.58 10.66 -5.35
C TRP A 153 8.67 11.79 -4.85
N SER A 154 8.16 11.72 -3.63
CA SER A 154 7.30 12.73 -3.01
C SER A 154 8.04 13.61 -1.98
N GLY A 155 9.32 13.35 -1.76
CA GLY A 155 10.13 14.10 -0.81
C GLY A 155 10.64 15.43 -1.35
N THR A 156 11.26 16.21 -0.46
CA THR A 156 11.73 17.58 -0.73
C THR A 156 13.25 17.72 -0.77
N GLU A 157 13.98 16.65 -0.49
CA GLU A 157 15.43 16.66 -0.60
C GLU A 157 15.90 16.86 -2.05
N PRO A 158 17.09 17.46 -2.31
CA PRO A 158 17.56 17.69 -3.67
C PRO A 158 17.58 16.43 -4.54
N TRP A 159 18.05 15.30 -4.00
CA TRP A 159 18.07 14.02 -4.72
C TRP A 159 16.66 13.49 -5.01
N GLN A 160 15.68 13.69 -4.11
CA GLN A 160 14.29 13.28 -4.31
C GLN A 160 13.62 14.10 -5.41
N ARG A 161 13.90 15.41 -5.48
CA ARG A 161 13.44 16.26 -6.59
C ARG A 161 14.04 15.83 -7.93
N LEU A 162 15.31 15.41 -7.93
CA LEU A 162 15.97 14.85 -9.11
C LEU A 162 15.29 13.59 -9.59
N VAL A 163 15.05 12.63 -8.69
CA VAL A 163 14.29 11.40 -8.97
C VAL A 163 12.92 11.73 -9.56
N ALA A 164 12.16 12.61 -8.89
CA ALA A 164 10.83 13.00 -9.35
C ALA A 164 10.83 13.67 -10.73
N ALA A 165 11.86 14.45 -11.06
CA ALA A 165 12.00 15.10 -12.37
C ALA A 165 12.27 14.08 -13.48
N ILE A 166 13.20 13.14 -13.26
CA ILE A 166 13.54 12.09 -14.22
C ILE A 166 12.34 11.16 -14.43
N VAL A 167 11.70 10.72 -13.36
CA VAL A 167 10.49 9.88 -13.45
C VAL A 167 9.41 10.59 -14.28
N ARG A 168 9.12 11.87 -14.01
CA ARG A 168 8.14 12.64 -14.81
C ARG A 168 8.54 12.72 -16.27
N HIS A 169 9.82 12.96 -16.58
CA HIS A 169 10.30 13.03 -17.96
C HIS A 169 9.98 11.74 -18.72
N TRP A 170 10.35 10.59 -18.17
CA TRP A 170 10.19 9.31 -18.83
C TRP A 170 8.75 8.76 -18.83
N THR A 171 7.91 9.21 -17.92
CA THR A 171 6.52 8.73 -17.82
C THR A 171 5.50 9.72 -18.39
N SER A 172 5.91 10.90 -18.87
CA SER A 172 5.02 11.96 -19.39
C SER A 172 4.16 11.51 -20.58
N HIS A 173 4.65 10.59 -21.41
CA HIS A 173 3.93 10.05 -22.58
C HIS A 173 2.88 8.99 -22.20
N HIS A 174 2.84 8.54 -20.96
CA HIS A 174 1.91 7.55 -20.44
C HIS A 174 0.88 8.17 -19.48
N ALA A 175 0.42 9.39 -19.78
CA ALA A 175 -0.52 10.15 -18.94
C ALA A 175 -1.83 9.40 -18.61
N ALA A 176 -2.15 8.33 -19.34
CA ALA A 176 -3.29 7.45 -19.04
C ALA A 176 -3.11 6.58 -17.78
N HIS A 177 -1.90 6.51 -17.21
CA HIS A 177 -1.59 5.66 -16.04
C HIS A 177 -1.44 6.44 -14.74
N GLY A 178 -2.02 7.63 -14.67
CA GLY A 178 -1.98 8.49 -13.50
C GLY A 178 -0.64 9.24 -13.42
N ALA A 179 -0.70 10.55 -13.52
CA ALA A 179 0.46 11.42 -13.38
C ALA A 179 1.28 11.02 -12.15
N VAL A 180 2.59 11.03 -12.29
CA VAL A 180 3.53 10.90 -11.16
C VAL A 180 3.06 11.81 -10.04
N ALA A 181 2.48 11.23 -9.02
CA ALA A 181 1.99 12.00 -7.91
C ALA A 181 3.16 12.46 -7.05
N ALA A 182 3.72 13.60 -7.41
CA ALA A 182 4.43 14.44 -6.45
C ALA A 182 3.46 15.07 -5.44
N GLN A 183 2.16 14.84 -5.63
CA GLN A 183 1.08 15.32 -4.75
C GLN A 183 0.27 14.14 -4.21
N PRO A 184 -0.27 14.26 -2.98
CA PRO A 184 -1.20 13.28 -2.45
C PRO A 184 -2.32 13.04 -3.46
N GLN A 185 -2.62 11.78 -3.74
CA GLN A 185 -3.72 11.42 -4.64
C GLN A 185 -5.02 12.04 -4.12
N PRO A 186 -5.85 12.66 -4.97
CA PRO A 186 -7.19 13.08 -4.57
C PRO A 186 -7.93 11.89 -3.93
N GLY A 187 -8.54 12.10 -2.77
CA GLY A 187 -9.19 11.00 -2.04
C GLY A 187 -8.22 10.09 -1.26
N SER A 188 -7.04 10.58 -0.89
CA SER A 188 -6.07 9.86 -0.06
C SER A 188 -5.63 10.69 1.15
N GLY A 189 -4.92 10.03 2.07
CA GLY A 189 -4.35 10.65 3.26
C GLY A 189 -5.19 10.50 4.52
N PRO A 190 -4.59 10.75 5.70
CA PRO A 190 -5.21 10.51 7.00
C PRO A 190 -6.56 11.21 7.17
N ASP A 191 -6.64 12.50 6.91
CA ASP A 191 -7.85 13.29 7.09
C ASP A 191 -9.00 12.82 6.19
N HIS A 192 -8.68 12.36 4.97
CA HIS A 192 -9.67 11.81 4.06
C HIS A 192 -10.16 10.46 4.55
N ASN A 193 -9.24 9.56 4.94
CA ASN A 193 -9.57 8.24 5.46
C ASN A 193 -10.45 8.37 6.71
N GLU A 194 -10.12 9.26 7.64
CA GLU A 194 -10.94 9.51 8.84
C GLU A 194 -12.35 9.95 8.47
N ARG A 195 -12.50 10.87 7.50
CA ARG A 195 -13.82 11.31 7.05
C ARG A 195 -14.66 10.18 6.49
N VAL A 196 -14.05 9.32 5.65
CA VAL A 196 -14.76 8.17 5.07
C VAL A 196 -15.19 7.21 6.17
N LEU A 197 -14.30 6.86 7.09
CA LEU A 197 -14.61 5.92 8.18
C LEU A 197 -15.70 6.46 9.11
N ARG A 198 -15.62 7.73 9.53
CA ARG A 198 -16.66 8.38 10.35
C ARG A 198 -18.01 8.43 9.64
N ALA A 199 -18.01 8.78 8.35
CA ALA A 199 -19.24 8.84 7.54
C ALA A 199 -19.88 7.45 7.34
N THR A 200 -19.08 6.38 7.40
CA THR A 200 -19.58 5.00 7.30
C THR A 200 -20.17 4.48 8.62
N GLY A 201 -19.82 5.08 9.75
CA GLY A 201 -20.32 4.68 11.08
C GLY A 201 -19.26 4.01 11.98
N PHE A 202 -17.99 4.05 11.59
CA PHE A 202 -16.91 3.68 12.51
C PHE A 202 -16.77 4.70 13.64
N VAL A 203 -16.44 4.21 14.82
CA VAL A 203 -16.14 4.99 16.01
C VAL A 203 -14.65 4.92 16.35
N GLU A 204 -14.19 5.72 17.32
CA GLU A 204 -12.77 5.76 17.73
C GLU A 204 -11.80 5.92 16.54
N VAL A 205 -12.22 6.72 15.55
CA VAL A 205 -11.43 6.92 14.35
C VAL A 205 -10.28 7.88 14.62
N ALA A 206 -9.05 7.41 14.37
CA ALA A 206 -7.83 8.20 14.54
C ALA A 206 -6.71 7.75 13.61
N SER A 207 -5.75 8.63 13.36
CA SER A 207 -4.57 8.37 12.52
C SER A 207 -3.28 8.48 13.33
N TYR A 208 -2.34 7.58 13.07
CA TYR A 208 -1.09 7.46 13.80
C TYR A 208 0.09 7.49 12.81
N PRO A 209 0.90 8.57 12.84
CA PRO A 209 2.08 8.69 12.00
C PRO A 209 3.30 8.00 12.63
N PHE A 210 4.18 7.48 11.77
CA PHE A 210 5.47 6.90 12.13
C PHE A 210 6.54 7.42 11.17
N VAL A 211 7.68 7.83 11.73
CA VAL A 211 8.83 8.28 10.95
C VAL A 211 10.00 7.38 11.30
N VAL A 212 10.66 6.85 10.27
CA VAL A 212 11.83 5.98 10.44
C VAL A 212 12.93 6.38 9.46
N PRO A 213 14.21 6.34 9.90
CA PRO A 213 15.33 6.54 9.00
C PRO A 213 15.41 5.39 7.99
N HIS A 214 15.75 5.71 6.76
CA HIS A 214 15.96 4.73 5.69
C HIS A 214 17.07 5.21 4.74
N ASP A 215 17.94 4.29 4.36
CA ASP A 215 19.02 4.54 3.41
C ASP A 215 18.74 3.79 2.11
N TRP A 216 18.71 4.52 1.02
CA TRP A 216 18.58 3.99 -0.32
C TRP A 216 19.96 3.81 -0.95
N THR A 217 20.19 2.67 -1.57
CA THR A 217 21.17 2.55 -2.64
C THR A 217 20.49 2.84 -3.98
N ILE A 218 21.26 3.12 -5.01
CA ILE A 218 20.71 3.32 -6.37
C ILE A 218 19.89 2.10 -6.80
N ASP A 219 20.37 0.89 -6.55
CA ASP A 219 19.67 -0.35 -6.92
C ASP A 219 18.35 -0.50 -6.18
N THR A 220 18.32 -0.24 -4.87
CA THR A 220 17.07 -0.34 -4.10
C THR A 220 16.07 0.75 -4.49
N LEU A 221 16.54 1.95 -4.84
CA LEU A 221 15.71 3.04 -5.34
C LEU A 221 15.07 2.70 -6.68
N ILE A 222 15.87 2.21 -7.65
CA ILE A 222 15.38 1.79 -8.97
C ILE A 222 14.40 0.63 -8.84
N GLY A 223 14.73 -0.38 -8.04
CA GLY A 223 13.83 -1.51 -7.77
C GLY A 223 12.51 -1.07 -7.13
N ASN A 224 12.54 -0.09 -6.23
CA ASN A 224 11.35 0.49 -5.63
C ASN A 224 10.50 1.24 -6.67
N LEU A 225 11.10 2.02 -7.58
CA LEU A 225 10.40 2.67 -8.69
C LEU A 225 9.73 1.65 -9.61
N TYR A 226 10.42 0.56 -9.97
CA TYR A 226 9.85 -0.52 -10.80
C TYR A 226 8.68 -1.25 -10.11
N SER A 227 8.54 -1.15 -8.81
CA SER A 227 7.40 -1.69 -8.06
C SER A 227 6.14 -0.82 -8.12
N THR A 228 6.22 0.37 -8.76
CA THR A 228 5.09 1.31 -8.85
C THR A 228 4.31 1.11 -10.13
N SER A 229 3.02 1.46 -10.09
CA SER A 229 2.14 1.41 -11.27
C SER A 229 2.50 2.42 -12.35
N PHE A 230 3.19 3.51 -11.99
CA PHE A 230 3.50 4.61 -12.89
C PHE A 230 4.93 4.59 -13.47
N CYS A 231 5.85 3.79 -12.89
CA CYS A 231 7.24 3.68 -13.33
C CYS A 231 7.71 2.22 -13.43
N SER A 232 6.77 1.29 -13.68
CA SER A 232 7.10 -0.12 -13.88
C SER A 232 7.86 -0.31 -15.20
N LYS A 233 8.59 -1.43 -15.32
CA LYS A 233 9.24 -1.78 -16.60
C LYS A 233 8.24 -1.88 -17.75
N ARG A 234 7.00 -2.29 -17.48
CA ARG A 234 5.93 -2.32 -18.47
C ARG A 234 5.57 -0.91 -18.96
N VAL A 235 5.49 0.07 -18.07
CA VAL A 235 5.21 1.47 -18.42
C VAL A 235 6.36 2.08 -19.23
N LEU A 236 7.61 1.80 -18.83
CA LEU A 236 8.79 2.31 -19.52
C LEU A 236 9.06 1.58 -20.85
N GLY A 237 8.61 0.33 -21.01
CA GLY A 237 8.82 -0.46 -22.22
C GLY A 237 10.30 -0.57 -22.58
N ASP A 238 10.62 -0.37 -23.86
CA ASP A 238 12.00 -0.41 -24.38
C ASP A 238 12.91 0.68 -23.80
N ASN A 239 12.33 1.71 -23.20
CA ASN A 239 13.07 2.81 -22.57
C ASN A 239 13.57 2.48 -21.16
N ALA A 240 13.22 1.35 -20.57
CA ALA A 240 13.58 1.02 -19.19
C ALA A 240 15.10 1.07 -18.93
N ALA A 241 15.91 0.59 -19.87
CA ALA A 241 17.37 0.61 -19.74
C ALA A 241 17.94 2.05 -19.83
N ALA A 242 17.40 2.89 -20.69
CA ALA A 242 17.82 4.28 -20.83
C ALA A 242 17.42 5.12 -19.60
N PHE A 243 16.21 4.92 -19.10
CA PHE A 243 15.74 5.48 -17.82
C PHE A 243 16.68 5.14 -16.66
N GLU A 244 17.02 3.85 -16.51
CA GLU A 244 17.90 3.36 -15.45
C GLU A 244 19.30 3.99 -15.55
N ALA A 245 19.87 4.07 -16.77
CA ALA A 245 21.17 4.67 -17.01
C ALA A 245 21.20 6.17 -16.66
N GLU A 246 20.16 6.93 -17.09
CA GLU A 246 20.06 8.35 -16.79
C GLU A 246 19.89 8.59 -15.29
N LEU A 247 18.99 7.86 -14.63
CA LEU A 247 18.76 8.00 -13.20
C LEU A 247 20.02 7.71 -12.40
N LYS A 248 20.73 6.62 -12.73
CA LYS A 248 21.98 6.25 -12.08
C LYS A 248 23.06 7.31 -12.28
N ALA A 249 23.25 7.80 -13.51
CA ALA A 249 24.24 8.84 -13.80
C ALA A 249 23.94 10.14 -13.05
N ALA A 250 22.68 10.58 -13.04
CA ALA A 250 22.25 11.80 -12.36
C ALA A 250 22.41 11.69 -10.83
N LEU A 251 22.07 10.55 -10.25
CA LEU A 251 22.25 10.32 -8.82
C LEU A 251 23.73 10.29 -8.43
N LEU A 252 24.60 9.59 -9.16
CA LEU A 252 26.05 9.59 -8.90
C LEU A 252 26.71 10.95 -9.11
N ALA A 253 26.21 11.75 -10.04
CA ALA A 253 26.67 13.13 -10.21
C ALA A 253 26.24 14.02 -9.03
N HIS A 254 25.08 13.73 -8.41
CA HIS A 254 24.62 14.43 -7.22
C HIS A 254 25.41 14.02 -5.96
N ASP A 255 25.57 12.73 -5.74
CA ASP A 255 26.39 12.16 -4.66
C ASP A 255 27.11 10.89 -5.14
N PRO A 256 28.46 10.93 -5.28
CA PRO A 256 29.25 9.79 -5.72
C PRO A 256 29.21 8.57 -4.78
N SER A 257 28.76 8.73 -3.52
CA SER A 257 28.58 7.60 -2.60
C SER A 257 27.51 6.63 -3.07
N GLY A 258 26.55 7.11 -3.87
CA GLY A 258 25.40 6.32 -4.34
C GLY A 258 24.43 5.88 -3.24
N THR A 259 24.49 6.55 -2.07
CA THR A 259 23.60 6.29 -0.91
C THR A 259 22.85 7.55 -0.53
N TYR A 260 21.56 7.44 -0.29
CA TYR A 260 20.65 8.57 -0.06
C TYR A 260 19.78 8.28 1.16
N SER A 261 19.94 9.09 2.20
CA SER A 261 19.18 8.96 3.43
C SER A 261 17.90 9.78 3.40
N GLU A 262 16.84 9.25 3.97
CA GLU A 262 15.60 9.99 4.22
C GLU A 262 14.92 9.58 5.52
N GLN A 263 14.02 10.44 6.00
CA GLN A 263 13.07 10.11 7.05
C GLN A 263 11.76 9.64 6.40
N MET A 264 11.63 8.31 6.20
CA MET A 264 10.43 7.74 5.61
C MET A 264 9.24 7.90 6.54
N ARG A 265 8.12 8.31 5.93
CA ARG A 265 6.86 8.50 6.64
C ARG A 265 5.92 7.36 6.34
N PHE A 266 5.51 6.67 7.39
CA PHE A 266 4.45 5.69 7.39
C PHE A 266 3.33 6.13 8.32
N GLY A 267 2.19 5.48 8.23
CA GLY A 267 1.10 5.68 9.16
C GLY A 267 -0.05 4.75 8.89
N TYR A 268 -1.02 4.79 9.78
CA TYR A 268 -2.30 4.14 9.55
C TYR A 268 -3.43 4.97 10.15
N THR A 269 -4.59 4.87 9.51
CA THR A 269 -5.87 5.32 10.05
C THR A 269 -6.63 4.10 10.53
N ILE A 270 -7.11 4.10 11.75
CA ILE A 270 -7.92 3.00 12.31
C ILE A 270 -9.30 3.51 12.70
N GLY A 271 -10.32 2.69 12.48
CA GLY A 271 -11.67 2.90 12.96
C GLY A 271 -12.23 1.61 13.56
N ARG A 272 -12.99 1.71 14.64
CA ARG A 272 -13.61 0.59 15.35
C ARG A 272 -15.07 0.45 14.97
N LYS A 273 -15.53 -0.79 14.72
CA LYS A 273 -16.96 -1.09 14.61
C LYS A 273 -17.60 -0.91 15.99
N PRO A 274 -18.74 -0.25 16.11
CA PRO A 274 -19.52 -0.21 17.36
C PRO A 274 -19.82 -1.61 17.92
N SER A 275 -19.88 -1.71 19.25
CA SER A 275 -20.23 -2.94 19.98
C SER A 275 -21.69 -3.32 19.80
#